data_7faed5bf1211ed4bdf988297edad216b
#
_entry.id   7faed5bf1211ed4bdf988297edad216b
#
_cell.length_a   1.000
_cell.length_b   1.000
_cell.length_c   1.000
_cell.angle_alpha   90.00
_cell.angle_beta   90.00
_cell.angle_gamma   90.00
#
_symmetry.space_group_name_H-M   'P 1'
#
loop_
_entity.id
_entity.type
_entity.pdbx_description
1 polymer ?
#
loop_
_entity_poly.entity_id
_entity_poly.type
_entity_poly.pdbx_seq_one_letter_code
_entity_poly.pdbx_strand_id
1 'polypeptide(L)'
;MNPFRTLADYSTLRRRFRRWTAEDIRCHQWREVQKLLRLARSKSPFYRDLYAGRDVHSLEDFARLPTIDKQTMMEHFDALNTAGLELKALTEYAVRKELDRDYLGYYEDEYVVGLSSGTSGARGIYVTPRALTERLPGVFLARSGIPLRLLPFRILFLLRVFSQGFDDIRSPLVSLTYMSTMADVGEIVRRMNDERTNILMAPPSFLRCLAPSARAIREKPRLIVSYAEVFEAEAKAKLEAAFGSPVIEIYQASEGQIGSTCRHGTLHINEDLVYVELLDEAGTPVDRPGTVAQKMLVTNLINRVQPIIRYEMNDLIDLGGPCRCGSRFRTIAKVLGRQDDVFEFRTDDGTPRPVFPDVISRWITTASYAIREFRVVQNAEGDVDVLVEPEAQADADAVRQAVEERVQSELAALGIHNVVLVRCGAVPLPPDRAKLRRFVKQRPRETA
;
A
#
# COMPACT_ATOMS: atom_id res chain seq x y z
N MET A 1 -10.81 -20.28 -11.67
CA MET A 1 -11.16 -18.91 -12.14
C MET A 1 -12.18 -18.99 -13.28
N ASN A 2 -13.28 -18.21 -13.24
CA ASN A 2 -14.30 -18.20 -14.30
C ASN A 2 -13.97 -17.08 -15.30
N PRO A 3 -13.54 -17.39 -16.54
CA PRO A 3 -13.11 -16.39 -17.52
C PRO A 3 -14.23 -15.43 -17.96
N PHE A 4 -15.46 -15.91 -18.00
CA PHE A 4 -16.61 -15.05 -18.35
C PHE A 4 -16.88 -14.01 -17.26
N ARG A 5 -16.76 -14.39 -15.98
CA ARG A 5 -16.90 -13.47 -14.85
C ARG A 5 -15.76 -12.45 -14.84
N THR A 6 -14.53 -12.89 -15.07
CA THR A 6 -13.37 -12.01 -15.18
C THR A 6 -13.54 -10.96 -16.28
N LEU A 7 -14.04 -11.38 -17.46
CA LEU A 7 -14.30 -10.47 -18.57
C LEU A 7 -15.45 -9.49 -18.28
N ALA A 8 -16.50 -9.96 -17.60
CA ALA A 8 -17.63 -9.12 -17.21
C ALA A 8 -17.20 -8.07 -16.16
N ASP A 9 -16.42 -8.47 -15.14
CA ASP A 9 -15.85 -7.55 -14.15
C ASP A 9 -14.92 -6.54 -14.82
N TYR A 10 -14.00 -7.00 -15.68
CA TYR A 10 -13.11 -6.14 -16.47
C TYR A 10 -13.90 -5.09 -17.25
N SER A 11 -14.89 -5.52 -18.02
CA SER A 11 -15.67 -4.63 -18.89
C SER A 11 -16.46 -3.59 -18.08
N THR A 12 -17.09 -4.04 -16.99
CA THR A 12 -17.89 -3.20 -16.10
C THR A 12 -17.03 -2.16 -15.43
N LEU A 13 -15.94 -2.57 -14.79
CA LEU A 13 -15.06 -1.68 -14.04
C LEU A 13 -14.33 -0.69 -14.97
N ARG A 14 -13.91 -1.15 -16.15
CA ARG A 14 -13.29 -0.27 -17.14
C ARG A 14 -14.28 0.76 -17.70
N ARG A 15 -15.55 0.37 -17.92
CA ARG A 15 -16.61 1.29 -18.32
C ARG A 15 -16.85 2.34 -17.25
N ARG A 16 -16.97 1.94 -15.97
CA ARG A 16 -17.14 2.85 -14.83
C ARG A 16 -16.00 3.87 -14.81
N PHE A 17 -14.77 3.41 -14.78
CA PHE A 17 -13.59 4.27 -14.73
C PHE A 17 -13.52 5.29 -15.88
N ARG A 18 -13.97 4.92 -17.08
CA ARG A 18 -13.87 5.77 -18.28
C ARG A 18 -15.05 6.70 -18.48
N ARG A 19 -16.24 6.32 -18.04
CA ARG A 19 -17.48 6.98 -18.46
C ARG A 19 -18.28 7.61 -17.34
N TRP A 20 -18.03 7.21 -16.11
CA TRP A 20 -18.77 7.75 -14.98
C TRP A 20 -18.45 9.23 -14.77
N THR A 21 -19.51 10.00 -14.56
CA THR A 21 -19.48 11.37 -14.07
C THR A 21 -19.25 11.38 -12.57
N ALA A 22 -18.97 12.54 -12.01
CA ALA A 22 -18.89 12.70 -10.54
C ALA A 22 -20.20 12.31 -9.86
N GLU A 23 -21.33 12.59 -10.51
CA GLU A 23 -22.67 12.23 -10.00
C GLU A 23 -22.88 10.70 -10.03
N ASP A 24 -22.49 10.02 -11.10
CA ASP A 24 -22.55 8.55 -11.17
C ASP A 24 -21.75 7.90 -10.04
N ILE A 25 -20.56 8.42 -9.76
CA ILE A 25 -19.69 7.96 -8.68
C ILE A 25 -20.41 8.14 -7.33
N ARG A 26 -20.89 9.35 -7.06
CA ARG A 26 -21.57 9.69 -5.81
C ARG A 26 -22.85 8.85 -5.60
N CYS A 27 -23.67 8.68 -6.62
CA CYS A 27 -24.86 7.84 -6.58
C CYS A 27 -24.53 6.36 -6.33
N HIS A 28 -23.44 5.86 -6.94
CA HIS A 28 -22.97 4.50 -6.69
C HIS A 28 -22.47 4.32 -5.26
N GLN A 29 -21.61 5.22 -4.80
CA GLN A 29 -21.06 5.19 -3.44
C GLN A 29 -22.17 5.22 -2.41
N TRP A 30 -23.14 6.14 -2.55
CA TRP A 30 -24.29 6.21 -1.65
C TRP A 30 -25.09 4.92 -1.61
N ARG A 31 -25.39 4.34 -2.77
CA ARG A 31 -26.12 3.06 -2.87
C ARG A 31 -25.38 1.92 -2.17
N GLU A 32 -24.08 1.82 -2.35
CA GLU A 32 -23.29 0.75 -1.74
C GLU A 32 -23.10 0.99 -0.22
N VAL A 33 -22.90 2.23 0.21
CA VAL A 33 -22.89 2.61 1.64
C VAL A 33 -24.22 2.23 2.31
N GLN A 34 -25.37 2.54 1.69
CA GLN A 34 -26.67 2.15 2.24
C GLN A 34 -26.83 0.64 2.40
N LYS A 35 -26.36 -0.14 1.40
CA LYS A 35 -26.38 -1.61 1.48
C LYS A 35 -25.49 -2.11 2.61
N LEU A 36 -24.29 -1.52 2.72
CA LEU A 36 -23.31 -1.88 3.74
C LEU A 36 -23.82 -1.56 5.15
N LEU A 37 -24.40 -0.38 5.37
CA LEU A 37 -24.98 0.01 6.65
C LEU A 37 -26.14 -0.88 7.05
N ARG A 38 -27.05 -1.21 6.12
CA ARG A 38 -28.16 -2.15 6.39
C ARG A 38 -27.63 -3.52 6.82
N LEU A 39 -26.64 -4.05 6.12
CA LEU A 39 -26.01 -5.32 6.45
C LEU A 39 -25.33 -5.25 7.82
N ALA A 40 -24.49 -4.23 8.04
CA ALA A 40 -23.76 -4.06 9.28
C ALA A 40 -24.69 -3.95 10.50
N ARG A 41 -25.73 -3.12 10.41
CA ARG A 41 -26.73 -3.02 11.47
C ARG A 41 -27.51 -4.30 11.73
N SER A 42 -27.75 -5.12 10.71
CA SER A 42 -28.53 -6.36 10.87
C SER A 42 -27.70 -7.53 11.36
N LYS A 43 -26.41 -7.63 10.94
CA LYS A 43 -25.57 -8.82 11.17
C LYS A 43 -24.35 -8.59 12.06
N SER A 44 -23.95 -7.34 12.32
CA SER A 44 -22.85 -7.02 13.21
C SER A 44 -23.38 -6.38 14.49
N PRO A 45 -23.31 -7.06 15.65
CA PRO A 45 -23.65 -6.46 16.94
C PRO A 45 -22.88 -5.17 17.20
N PHE A 46 -21.58 -5.15 16.89
CA PHE A 46 -20.73 -3.97 17.06
C PHE A 46 -21.25 -2.75 16.30
N TYR A 47 -21.53 -2.85 15.01
CA TYR A 47 -22.01 -1.71 14.23
C TYR A 47 -23.45 -1.34 14.53
N ARG A 48 -24.28 -2.30 14.94
CA ARG A 48 -25.63 -2.02 15.41
C ARG A 48 -25.60 -1.10 16.62
N ASP A 49 -24.73 -1.39 17.59
CA ASP A 49 -24.60 -0.64 18.82
C ASP A 49 -23.89 0.71 18.57
N LEU A 50 -22.80 0.71 17.80
CA LEU A 50 -22.04 1.92 17.45
C LEU A 50 -22.90 2.97 16.71
N TYR A 51 -23.82 2.51 15.86
CA TYR A 51 -24.68 3.38 15.05
C TYR A 51 -26.12 3.44 15.55
N ALA A 52 -26.38 3.01 16.80
CA ALA A 52 -27.71 3.10 17.40
C ALA A 52 -28.20 4.56 17.47
N GLY A 53 -29.46 4.78 17.12
CA GLY A 53 -30.09 6.10 17.17
C GLY A 53 -29.55 7.13 16.15
N ARG A 54 -28.75 6.71 15.17
CA ARG A 54 -28.20 7.59 14.15
C ARG A 54 -28.86 7.33 12.81
N ASP A 55 -29.65 8.27 12.36
CA ASP A 55 -30.25 8.22 11.02
C ASP A 55 -29.26 8.71 9.98
N VAL A 56 -29.20 8.02 8.84
CA VAL A 56 -28.26 8.30 7.75
C VAL A 56 -29.03 8.30 6.43
N HIS A 57 -29.26 9.48 5.90
CA HIS A 57 -30.05 9.71 4.69
C HIS A 57 -29.19 10.22 3.52
N SER A 58 -27.93 10.59 3.78
CA SER A 58 -27.00 11.12 2.79
C SER A 58 -25.55 10.71 3.08
N LEU A 59 -24.62 10.98 2.16
CA LEU A 59 -23.18 10.83 2.40
C LEU A 59 -22.68 11.83 3.44
N GLU A 60 -23.33 12.99 3.58
CA GLU A 60 -23.04 13.99 4.59
C GLU A 60 -23.40 13.50 6.01
N ASP A 61 -24.52 12.80 6.16
CA ASP A 61 -24.89 12.17 7.44
C ASP A 61 -23.93 10.99 7.73
N PHE A 62 -23.59 10.22 6.69
CA PHE A 62 -22.64 9.14 6.81
C PHE A 62 -21.28 9.65 7.31
N ALA A 63 -20.82 10.79 6.83
CA ALA A 63 -19.57 11.42 7.25
C ALA A 63 -19.56 11.89 8.73
N ARG A 64 -20.69 11.90 9.40
CA ARG A 64 -20.81 12.21 10.84
C ARG A 64 -20.84 10.96 11.73
N LEU A 65 -20.89 9.76 11.16
CA LEU A 65 -20.82 8.53 11.95
C LEU A 65 -19.45 8.40 12.64
N PRO A 66 -19.39 7.73 13.80
CA PRO A 66 -18.13 7.39 14.44
C PRO A 66 -17.18 6.65 13.50
N THR A 67 -15.88 6.91 13.63
CA THR A 67 -14.81 6.18 12.96
C THR A 67 -14.37 4.99 13.78
N ILE A 68 -13.69 4.06 13.16
CA ILE A 68 -12.98 2.97 13.83
C ILE A 68 -11.52 2.96 13.39
N ASP A 69 -10.66 2.50 14.25
CA ASP A 69 -9.25 2.24 13.96
C ASP A 69 -8.93 0.75 14.05
N LYS A 70 -7.67 0.42 13.89
CA LYS A 70 -7.20 -0.96 13.96
C LYS A 70 -7.40 -1.59 15.35
N GLN A 71 -7.17 -0.82 16.40
CA GLN A 71 -7.32 -1.31 17.77
C GLN A 71 -8.78 -1.66 18.04
N THR A 72 -9.69 -0.74 17.78
CA THR A 72 -11.15 -0.95 17.90
C THR A 72 -11.62 -2.13 17.07
N MET A 73 -11.14 -2.25 15.82
CA MET A 73 -11.50 -3.37 14.95
C MET A 73 -11.06 -4.71 15.51
N MET A 74 -9.87 -4.80 16.12
CA MET A 74 -9.35 -6.05 16.69
C MET A 74 -10.01 -6.40 18.03
N GLU A 75 -10.23 -5.42 18.90
CA GLU A 75 -10.90 -5.61 20.18
C GLU A 75 -12.34 -6.10 20.02
N HIS A 76 -13.00 -5.70 18.95
CA HIS A 76 -14.40 -6.05 18.69
C HIS A 76 -14.59 -6.99 17.49
N PHE A 77 -13.54 -7.66 17.02
CA PHE A 77 -13.56 -8.44 15.77
C PHE A 77 -14.72 -9.44 15.69
N ASP A 78 -14.97 -10.22 16.74
CA ASP A 78 -16.00 -11.25 16.76
C ASP A 78 -17.41 -10.66 16.61
N ALA A 79 -17.65 -9.51 17.23
CA ALA A 79 -18.91 -8.77 17.13
C ALA A 79 -19.00 -7.90 15.86
N LEU A 80 -17.85 -7.54 15.26
CA LEU A 80 -17.77 -6.67 14.10
C LEU A 80 -18.08 -7.41 12.80
N ASN A 81 -17.54 -8.62 12.63
CA ASN A 81 -17.74 -9.38 11.39
C ASN A 81 -19.20 -9.87 11.26
N THR A 82 -19.62 -10.20 10.03
CA THR A 82 -21.01 -10.60 9.74
C THR A 82 -21.19 -12.10 9.54
N ALA A 83 -20.11 -12.86 9.68
CA ALA A 83 -20.06 -14.29 9.39
C ALA A 83 -19.92 -15.17 10.65
N GLY A 84 -19.84 -14.55 11.85
CA GLY A 84 -19.66 -15.28 13.11
C GLY A 84 -18.25 -15.86 13.27
N LEU A 85 -17.26 -15.24 12.65
CA LEU A 85 -15.86 -15.69 12.73
C LEU A 85 -15.23 -15.21 14.04
N GLU A 86 -14.41 -16.08 14.65
CA GLU A 86 -13.71 -15.82 15.90
C GLU A 86 -12.26 -15.38 15.64
N LEU A 87 -11.85 -14.24 16.20
CA LEU A 87 -10.49 -13.71 16.09
C LEU A 87 -9.42 -14.72 16.47
N LYS A 88 -9.66 -15.44 17.58
CA LYS A 88 -8.72 -16.44 18.09
C LYS A 88 -8.47 -17.55 17.08
N ALA A 89 -9.54 -18.16 16.56
CA ALA A 89 -9.44 -19.25 15.58
C ALA A 89 -8.75 -18.81 14.30
N LEU A 90 -9.08 -17.62 13.80
CA LEU A 90 -8.44 -17.05 12.60
C LEU A 90 -6.97 -16.71 12.83
N THR A 91 -6.62 -16.21 14.01
CA THR A 91 -5.23 -15.91 14.36
C THR A 91 -4.40 -17.19 14.43
N GLU A 92 -4.89 -18.22 15.14
CA GLU A 92 -4.23 -19.52 15.22
C GLU A 92 -4.03 -20.16 13.83
N TYR A 93 -5.06 -20.08 12.99
CA TYR A 93 -4.99 -20.54 11.61
C TYR A 93 -3.92 -19.77 10.79
N ALA A 94 -3.97 -18.45 10.81
CA ALA A 94 -3.07 -17.61 10.02
C ALA A 94 -1.60 -17.75 10.47
N VAL A 95 -1.36 -17.82 11.80
CA VAL A 95 -0.02 -18.02 12.35
C VAL A 95 0.52 -19.40 11.99
N ARG A 96 -0.30 -20.47 12.09
CA ARG A 96 0.10 -21.81 11.69
C ARG A 96 0.51 -21.84 10.22
N LYS A 97 -0.33 -21.27 9.34
CA LYS A 97 -0.03 -21.17 7.90
C LYS A 97 1.28 -20.41 7.61
N GLU A 98 1.57 -19.37 8.38
CA GLU A 98 2.83 -18.62 8.26
C GLU A 98 4.03 -19.47 8.72
N LEU A 99 3.91 -20.20 9.84
CA LEU A 99 4.98 -21.07 10.36
C LEU A 99 5.26 -22.25 9.44
N ASP A 100 4.21 -22.91 8.95
CA ASP A 100 4.32 -24.05 8.05
C ASP A 100 4.72 -23.66 6.62
N ARG A 101 4.77 -22.35 6.32
CA ARG A 101 4.94 -21.80 4.97
C ARG A 101 3.94 -22.38 3.96
N ASP A 102 2.81 -22.83 4.45
CA ASP A 102 1.70 -23.35 3.65
C ASP A 102 0.63 -22.27 3.51
N TYR A 103 0.70 -21.53 2.42
CA TYR A 103 -0.18 -20.40 2.14
C TYR A 103 -1.34 -20.75 1.21
N LEU A 104 -1.53 -22.02 0.90
CA LEU A 104 -2.59 -22.48 0.00
C LEU A 104 -3.88 -22.80 0.77
N GLY A 105 -5.00 -22.79 0.04
CA GLY A 105 -6.33 -23.10 0.56
C GLY A 105 -7.06 -21.89 1.18
N TYR A 106 -8.23 -22.18 1.70
CA TYR A 106 -9.10 -21.19 2.34
C TYR A 106 -9.44 -21.67 3.75
N TYR A 107 -9.64 -20.76 4.68
CA TYR A 107 -10.27 -21.07 5.96
C TYR A 107 -11.74 -21.45 5.69
N GLU A 108 -12.17 -22.62 6.18
CA GLU A 108 -13.51 -23.18 5.94
C GLU A 108 -13.91 -23.20 4.45
N ASP A 109 -12.94 -23.39 3.54
CA ASP A 109 -13.14 -23.36 2.08
C ASP A 109 -13.76 -22.07 1.52
N GLU A 110 -13.94 -21.04 2.34
CA GLU A 110 -14.63 -19.82 1.99
C GLU A 110 -13.81 -18.52 2.17
N TYR A 111 -12.87 -18.50 3.14
CA TYR A 111 -12.24 -17.25 3.53
C TYR A 111 -10.74 -17.25 3.32
N VAL A 112 -10.23 -16.17 2.71
CA VAL A 112 -8.81 -15.81 2.77
C VAL A 112 -8.58 -15.03 4.05
N VAL A 113 -7.64 -15.49 4.87
CA VAL A 113 -7.26 -14.84 6.12
C VAL A 113 -5.87 -14.25 5.99
N GLY A 114 -5.78 -12.93 6.06
CA GLY A 114 -4.52 -12.19 5.99
C GLY A 114 -4.09 -11.62 7.33
N LEU A 115 -2.78 -11.68 7.60
CA LEU A 115 -2.16 -10.96 8.72
C LEU A 115 -1.59 -9.64 8.22
N SER A 116 -1.90 -8.53 8.89
CA SER A 116 -1.21 -7.28 8.61
C SER A 116 0.25 -7.33 9.07
N SER A 117 1.09 -6.49 8.47
CA SER A 117 2.54 -6.46 8.76
C SER A 117 2.92 -6.07 10.19
N GLY A 118 1.97 -5.67 11.04
CA GLY A 118 2.23 -5.37 12.46
C GLY A 118 3.13 -4.16 12.72
N THR A 119 3.31 -3.27 11.75
CA THR A 119 4.19 -2.09 11.87
C THR A 119 3.79 -1.13 12.99
N SER A 120 2.57 -1.20 13.50
CA SER A 120 2.04 -0.42 14.63
C SER A 120 1.95 -1.21 15.95
N GLY A 121 2.71 -2.31 16.08
CA GLY A 121 2.80 -3.12 17.32
C GLY A 121 1.90 -4.34 17.37
N ALA A 122 0.64 -4.28 16.95
CA ALA A 122 -0.27 -5.41 16.90
C ALA A 122 -0.57 -5.84 15.46
N ARG A 123 -0.57 -7.15 15.18
CA ARG A 123 -0.98 -7.69 13.89
C ARG A 123 -2.50 -7.67 13.80
N GLY A 124 -3.06 -7.18 12.71
CA GLY A 124 -4.50 -7.24 12.44
C GLY A 124 -4.86 -8.43 11.57
N ILE A 125 -6.02 -8.99 11.82
CA ILE A 125 -6.63 -10.04 10.98
C ILE A 125 -7.56 -9.37 9.97
N TYR A 126 -7.40 -9.76 8.71
CA TYR A 126 -8.26 -9.32 7.61
C TYR A 126 -8.82 -10.52 6.87
N VAL A 127 -10.13 -10.53 6.71
CA VAL A 127 -10.86 -11.62 6.08
C VAL A 127 -11.45 -11.17 4.75
N THR A 128 -11.15 -11.92 3.70
CA THR A 128 -11.71 -11.68 2.37
C THR A 128 -12.44 -12.93 1.90
N PRO A 129 -13.74 -12.86 1.59
CA PRO A 129 -14.46 -14.02 1.10
C PRO A 129 -13.97 -14.43 -0.30
N ARG A 130 -13.96 -15.73 -0.55
CA ARG A 130 -13.56 -16.35 -1.82
C ARG A 130 -14.21 -15.69 -3.03
N ALA A 131 -15.50 -15.35 -2.91
CA ALA A 131 -16.23 -14.65 -3.97
C ALA A 131 -15.60 -13.30 -4.40
N LEU A 132 -14.87 -12.62 -3.51
CA LEU A 132 -14.12 -11.41 -3.85
C LEU A 132 -12.75 -11.73 -4.43
N THR A 133 -12.05 -12.74 -3.91
CA THR A 133 -10.73 -13.12 -4.46
C THR A 133 -10.85 -13.62 -5.90
N GLU A 134 -11.94 -14.31 -6.24
CA GLU A 134 -12.24 -14.73 -7.60
C GLU A 134 -12.45 -13.56 -8.58
N ARG A 135 -12.78 -12.37 -8.09
CA ARG A 135 -12.94 -11.14 -8.88
C ARG A 135 -11.64 -10.36 -9.07
N LEU A 136 -10.62 -10.61 -8.25
CA LEU A 136 -9.35 -9.88 -8.29
C LEU A 136 -8.71 -9.81 -9.68
N PRO A 137 -8.69 -10.88 -10.49
CA PRO A 137 -8.12 -10.81 -11.84
C PRO A 137 -8.84 -9.81 -12.74
N GLY A 138 -10.17 -9.75 -12.68
CA GLY A 138 -10.97 -8.78 -13.45
C GLY A 138 -10.73 -7.34 -13.00
N VAL A 139 -10.67 -7.12 -11.69
CA VAL A 139 -10.36 -5.82 -11.09
C VAL A 139 -8.95 -5.38 -11.48
N PHE A 140 -7.97 -6.26 -11.31
CA PHE A 140 -6.58 -6.00 -11.67
C PHE A 140 -6.44 -5.60 -13.14
N LEU A 141 -6.96 -6.39 -14.05
CA LEU A 141 -6.92 -6.09 -15.50
C LEU A 141 -7.63 -4.78 -15.84
N ALA A 142 -8.73 -4.46 -15.16
CA ALA A 142 -9.48 -3.23 -15.42
C ALA A 142 -8.73 -1.97 -14.96
N ARG A 143 -7.93 -2.09 -13.89
CA ARG A 143 -7.31 -0.97 -13.17
C ARG A 143 -5.82 -0.81 -13.43
N SER A 144 -5.09 -1.90 -13.66
CA SER A 144 -3.63 -1.87 -13.80
C SER A 144 -3.10 -1.10 -15.02
N GLY A 145 -3.98 -0.65 -15.90
CA GLY A 145 -3.54 -0.01 -17.14
C GLY A 145 -2.79 -0.93 -18.10
N ILE A 146 -2.70 -2.24 -17.79
CA ILE A 146 -2.00 -3.24 -18.63
C ILE A 146 -2.62 -3.24 -20.03
N PRO A 147 -1.81 -2.96 -21.05
CA PRO A 147 -2.31 -2.97 -22.42
C PRO A 147 -2.57 -4.40 -22.89
N LEU A 148 -3.74 -4.64 -23.50
CA LEU A 148 -4.08 -5.96 -24.06
C LEU A 148 -3.10 -6.45 -25.14
N ARG A 149 -2.32 -5.54 -25.76
CA ARG A 149 -1.24 -5.91 -26.71
C ARG A 149 -0.10 -6.69 -26.08
N LEU A 150 -0.03 -6.77 -24.74
CA LEU A 150 0.94 -7.61 -24.02
C LEU A 150 0.48 -9.07 -23.89
N LEU A 151 -0.70 -9.43 -24.39
CA LEU A 151 -1.14 -10.82 -24.44
C LEU A 151 -0.16 -11.67 -25.28
N PRO A 152 0.08 -12.93 -24.89
CA PRO A 152 -0.37 -13.55 -23.65
C PRO A 152 0.34 -12.94 -22.42
N PHE A 153 -0.41 -12.72 -21.33
CA PHE A 153 0.17 -12.23 -20.09
C PHE A 153 0.94 -13.34 -19.40
N ARG A 154 2.24 -13.13 -19.21
CA ARG A 154 3.13 -13.97 -18.43
C ARG A 154 3.60 -13.17 -17.23
N ILE A 155 2.91 -13.36 -16.13
CA ILE A 155 3.04 -12.54 -14.92
C ILE A 155 3.84 -13.33 -13.89
N LEU A 156 4.94 -12.76 -13.41
CA LEU A 156 5.60 -13.19 -12.20
C LEU A 156 5.23 -12.23 -11.08
N PHE A 157 4.57 -12.75 -10.06
CA PHE A 157 4.11 -11.98 -8.92
C PHE A 157 4.91 -12.39 -7.67
N LEU A 158 5.73 -11.47 -7.20
CA LEU A 158 6.59 -11.69 -6.05
C LEU A 158 5.89 -11.20 -4.80
N LEU A 159 5.54 -12.11 -3.92
CA LEU A 159 4.92 -11.84 -2.63
C LEU A 159 5.83 -12.30 -1.50
N ARG A 160 5.80 -11.58 -0.39
CA ARG A 160 6.49 -12.04 0.81
C ARG A 160 5.83 -13.26 1.41
N VAL A 161 4.53 -13.19 1.54
CA VAL A 161 3.67 -14.24 2.08
C VAL A 161 2.53 -14.42 1.09
N PHE A 162 2.32 -15.63 0.64
CA PHE A 162 1.16 -15.96 -0.17
C PHE A 162 -0.06 -15.91 0.75
N SER A 163 -1.04 -15.11 0.42
CA SER A 163 -2.36 -15.31 1.00
C SER A 163 -3.07 -16.40 0.21
N GLN A 164 -3.89 -17.15 0.90
CA GLN A 164 -4.71 -18.20 0.32
C GLN A 164 -5.48 -17.70 -0.91
N GLY A 165 -5.70 -18.59 -1.88
CA GLY A 165 -6.38 -18.22 -3.13
C GLY A 165 -5.50 -17.70 -4.23
N PHE A 166 -4.18 -17.67 -4.04
CA PHE A 166 -3.22 -17.31 -5.08
C PHE A 166 -2.51 -18.55 -5.64
N ASP A 167 -3.26 -19.47 -6.22
CA ASP A 167 -2.68 -20.55 -7.00
C ASP A 167 -2.14 -20.04 -8.34
N ASP A 168 -1.10 -20.67 -8.83
CA ASP A 168 -0.60 -20.40 -10.18
C ASP A 168 -1.73 -20.54 -11.20
N ILE A 169 -1.89 -19.53 -12.02
CA ILE A 169 -2.87 -19.55 -13.11
C ILE A 169 -2.13 -19.91 -14.40
N ARG A 170 -2.60 -20.93 -15.08
CA ARG A 170 -2.06 -21.35 -16.36
C ARG A 170 -3.17 -21.48 -17.40
N SER A 171 -3.12 -20.61 -18.39
CA SER A 171 -3.99 -20.66 -19.57
C SER A 171 -3.23 -20.16 -20.80
N PRO A 172 -3.71 -20.39 -22.03
CA PRO A 172 -3.06 -19.88 -23.24
C PRO A 172 -2.89 -18.35 -23.26
N LEU A 173 -3.78 -17.61 -22.59
CA LEU A 173 -3.78 -16.14 -22.60
C LEU A 173 -3.16 -15.52 -21.34
N VAL A 174 -3.17 -16.23 -20.22
CA VAL A 174 -2.68 -15.73 -18.93
C VAL A 174 -1.95 -16.83 -18.20
N SER A 175 -0.68 -16.57 -17.89
CA SER A 175 0.11 -17.33 -16.93
C SER A 175 0.44 -16.37 -15.76
N LEU A 176 0.11 -16.79 -14.55
CA LEU A 176 0.43 -16.07 -13.34
C LEU A 176 1.13 -17.02 -12.39
N THR A 177 2.39 -16.76 -12.14
CA THR A 177 3.23 -17.55 -11.24
C THR A 177 3.54 -16.72 -10.01
N TYR A 178 3.39 -17.32 -8.85
CA TYR A 178 3.76 -16.71 -7.58
C TYR A 178 5.12 -17.20 -7.12
N MET A 179 5.96 -16.28 -6.65
CA MET A 179 7.20 -16.61 -5.95
C MET A 179 7.36 -15.75 -4.70
N SER A 180 8.05 -16.31 -3.71
CA SER A 180 8.38 -15.57 -2.51
C SER A 180 9.48 -14.53 -2.79
N THR A 181 9.34 -13.32 -2.24
CA THR A 181 10.45 -12.35 -2.18
C THR A 181 11.62 -12.86 -1.33
N MET A 182 11.44 -13.98 -0.60
CA MET A 182 12.47 -14.67 0.17
C MET A 182 13.31 -15.62 -0.69
N ALA A 183 12.89 -15.92 -1.92
CA ALA A 183 13.66 -16.74 -2.85
C ALA A 183 14.96 -16.05 -3.25
N ASP A 184 15.93 -16.84 -3.66
CA ASP A 184 17.19 -16.32 -4.19
C ASP A 184 16.96 -15.51 -5.47
N VAL A 185 17.66 -14.39 -5.62
CA VAL A 185 17.52 -13.51 -6.80
C VAL A 185 17.85 -14.25 -8.09
N GLY A 186 18.86 -15.15 -8.08
CA GLY A 186 19.20 -15.96 -9.22
C GLY A 186 18.12 -16.96 -9.61
N GLU A 187 17.41 -17.53 -8.63
CA GLU A 187 16.24 -18.39 -8.87
C GLU A 187 15.12 -17.61 -9.52
N ILE A 188 14.83 -16.39 -9.05
CA ILE A 188 13.81 -15.53 -9.63
C ILE A 188 14.18 -15.16 -11.06
N VAL A 189 15.44 -14.81 -11.33
CA VAL A 189 15.91 -14.52 -12.70
C VAL A 189 15.78 -15.75 -13.61
N ARG A 190 16.14 -16.95 -13.13
CA ARG A 190 15.91 -18.19 -13.88
C ARG A 190 14.45 -18.37 -14.23
N ARG A 191 13.57 -18.22 -13.22
CA ARG A 191 12.11 -18.36 -13.43
C ARG A 191 11.57 -17.34 -14.43
N MET A 192 12.01 -16.08 -14.35
CA MET A 192 11.66 -15.05 -15.34
C MET A 192 12.06 -15.45 -16.75
N ASN A 193 13.26 -16.02 -16.92
CA ASN A 193 13.78 -16.46 -18.22
C ASN A 193 13.03 -17.68 -18.76
N ASP A 194 12.74 -18.66 -17.92
CA ASP A 194 12.08 -19.91 -18.31
C ASP A 194 10.61 -19.66 -18.73
N GLU A 195 9.93 -18.79 -17.99
CA GLU A 195 8.53 -18.44 -18.26
C GLU A 195 8.39 -17.26 -19.24
N ARG A 196 9.49 -16.66 -19.69
CA ARG A 196 9.48 -15.46 -20.56
C ARG A 196 8.57 -14.38 -19.99
N THR A 197 8.76 -14.05 -18.71
CA THR A 197 7.95 -13.09 -17.95
C THR A 197 7.88 -11.75 -18.68
N ASN A 198 6.65 -11.30 -19.03
CA ASN A 198 6.46 -10.00 -19.66
C ASN A 198 5.82 -8.95 -18.75
N ILE A 199 5.33 -9.37 -17.57
CA ILE A 199 4.84 -8.50 -16.52
C ILE A 199 5.46 -8.96 -15.20
N LEU A 200 6.21 -8.09 -14.55
CA LEU A 200 6.79 -8.33 -13.22
C LEU A 200 6.01 -7.54 -12.19
N MET A 201 5.56 -8.20 -11.12
CA MET A 201 4.90 -7.56 -9.99
C MET A 201 5.74 -7.75 -8.74
N ALA A 202 6.21 -6.68 -8.12
CA ALA A 202 7.03 -6.75 -6.93
C ALA A 202 7.00 -5.43 -6.12
N PRO A 203 7.28 -5.50 -4.80
CA PRO A 203 7.49 -4.30 -3.98
C PRO A 203 8.72 -3.50 -4.43
N PRO A 204 8.74 -2.16 -4.24
CA PRO A 204 9.89 -1.32 -4.60
C PRO A 204 11.22 -1.79 -4.01
N SER A 205 11.23 -2.19 -2.74
CA SER A 205 12.43 -2.71 -2.07
C SER A 205 13.02 -3.91 -2.79
N PHE A 206 12.17 -4.86 -3.21
CA PHE A 206 12.62 -6.04 -3.94
C PHE A 206 13.05 -5.71 -5.37
N LEU A 207 12.34 -4.81 -6.06
CA LEU A 207 12.73 -4.36 -7.40
C LEU A 207 14.14 -3.75 -7.40
N ARG A 208 14.52 -3.03 -6.34
CA ARG A 208 15.90 -2.52 -6.16
C ARG A 208 16.90 -3.65 -5.99
N CYS A 209 16.60 -4.68 -5.21
CA CYS A 209 17.46 -5.87 -5.07
C CYS A 209 17.62 -6.63 -6.38
N LEU A 210 16.60 -6.65 -7.23
CA LEU A 210 16.63 -7.34 -8.53
C LEU A 210 17.32 -6.53 -9.63
N ALA A 211 17.33 -5.20 -9.54
CA ALA A 211 17.82 -4.30 -10.58
C ALA A 211 19.28 -4.59 -11.02
N PRO A 212 20.25 -4.87 -10.13
CA PRO A 212 21.61 -5.26 -10.55
C PRO A 212 21.66 -6.49 -11.46
N SER A 213 20.71 -7.41 -11.27
CA SER A 213 20.58 -8.65 -12.06
C SER A 213 19.75 -8.47 -13.35
N ALA A 214 19.29 -7.26 -13.65
CA ALA A 214 18.46 -7.01 -14.83
C ALA A 214 19.14 -7.43 -16.14
N ARG A 215 20.49 -7.37 -16.21
CA ARG A 215 21.26 -7.81 -17.39
C ARG A 215 21.20 -9.32 -17.64
N ALA A 216 20.96 -10.12 -16.60
CA ALA A 216 20.82 -11.56 -16.70
C ALA A 216 19.43 -12.02 -17.16
N ILE A 217 18.46 -11.09 -17.20
CA ILE A 217 17.12 -11.35 -17.71
C ILE A 217 17.15 -11.25 -19.24
N ARG A 218 16.94 -12.40 -19.91
CA ARG A 218 17.03 -12.52 -21.38
C ARG A 218 15.96 -11.68 -22.10
N GLU A 219 14.69 -11.85 -21.67
CA GLU A 219 13.57 -11.05 -22.14
C GLU A 219 13.10 -10.15 -20.99
N LYS A 220 13.40 -8.87 -21.07
CA LYS A 220 12.98 -7.93 -20.02
C LYS A 220 11.46 -7.82 -19.96
N PRO A 221 10.87 -7.70 -18.75
CA PRO A 221 9.45 -7.47 -18.62
C PRO A 221 9.07 -6.20 -19.39
N ARG A 222 7.93 -6.22 -20.05
CA ARG A 222 7.42 -5.04 -20.78
C ARG A 222 6.64 -4.08 -19.89
N LEU A 223 6.34 -4.52 -18.67
CA LEU A 223 5.66 -3.73 -17.65
C LEU A 223 6.09 -4.23 -16.28
N ILE A 224 6.35 -3.29 -15.38
CA ILE A 224 6.56 -3.55 -13.96
C ILE A 224 5.39 -2.95 -13.19
N VAL A 225 4.83 -3.72 -12.26
CA VAL A 225 3.77 -3.29 -11.36
C VAL A 225 4.31 -3.28 -9.94
N SER A 226 4.37 -2.10 -9.34
CA SER A 226 4.81 -1.91 -7.97
C SER A 226 3.63 -1.80 -7.01
N TYR A 227 3.79 -2.29 -5.79
CA TYR A 227 2.74 -2.27 -4.77
C TYR A 227 3.31 -2.33 -3.35
N ALA A 228 2.47 -2.12 -2.35
CA ALA A 228 2.70 -2.30 -0.91
C ALA A 228 3.66 -1.33 -0.23
N GLU A 229 4.48 -0.59 -0.94
CA GLU A 229 5.44 0.37 -0.39
C GLU A 229 5.35 1.68 -1.16
N VAL A 230 5.71 2.80 -0.49
CA VAL A 230 5.86 4.10 -1.16
C VAL A 230 7.01 4.02 -2.16
N PHE A 231 6.81 4.60 -3.33
CA PHE A 231 7.78 4.56 -4.41
C PHE A 231 8.21 5.99 -4.78
N GLU A 232 9.43 6.33 -4.42
CA GLU A 232 10.01 7.63 -4.74
C GLU A 232 10.26 7.76 -6.25
N ALA A 233 10.04 8.94 -6.79
CA ALA A 233 10.15 9.21 -8.23
C ALA A 233 11.54 8.90 -8.79
N GLU A 234 12.61 9.23 -8.04
CA GLU A 234 13.99 8.97 -8.42
C GLU A 234 14.30 7.47 -8.47
N ALA A 235 13.81 6.72 -7.48
CA ALA A 235 13.98 5.26 -7.45
C ALA A 235 13.21 4.59 -8.59
N LYS A 236 12.00 5.09 -8.89
CA LYS A 236 11.19 4.64 -10.03
C LYS A 236 11.93 4.86 -11.35
N ALA A 237 12.49 6.06 -11.57
CA ALA A 237 13.24 6.38 -12.78
C ALA A 237 14.49 5.48 -12.95
N LYS A 238 15.24 5.21 -11.86
CA LYS A 238 16.35 4.27 -11.88
C LYS A 238 15.92 2.86 -12.29
N LEU A 239 14.81 2.37 -11.77
CA LEU A 239 14.29 1.05 -12.11
C LEU A 239 13.79 0.99 -13.56
N GLU A 240 13.09 2.01 -14.03
CA GLU A 240 12.66 2.13 -15.43
C GLU A 240 13.87 2.09 -16.39
N ALA A 241 14.95 2.77 -16.02
CA ALA A 241 16.21 2.73 -16.79
C ALA A 241 16.87 1.35 -16.74
N ALA A 242 16.96 0.71 -15.58
CA ALA A 242 17.61 -0.61 -15.41
C ALA A 242 16.90 -1.73 -16.21
N PHE A 243 15.56 -1.72 -16.17
CA PHE A 243 14.76 -2.74 -16.87
C PHE A 243 14.38 -2.33 -18.29
N GLY A 244 14.48 -1.05 -18.66
CA GLY A 244 13.98 -0.53 -19.93
C GLY A 244 12.46 -0.63 -20.07
N SER A 245 11.73 -0.55 -18.95
CA SER A 245 10.29 -0.85 -18.87
C SER A 245 9.56 0.14 -17.99
N PRO A 246 8.34 0.55 -18.34
CA PRO A 246 7.55 1.45 -17.51
C PRO A 246 7.16 0.77 -16.19
N VAL A 247 7.13 1.55 -15.11
CA VAL A 247 6.68 1.11 -13.79
C VAL A 247 5.36 1.79 -13.47
N ILE A 248 4.34 1.00 -13.12
CA ILE A 248 3.06 1.48 -12.60
C ILE A 248 2.87 1.05 -11.16
N GLU A 249 2.02 1.75 -10.45
CA GLU A 249 1.79 1.54 -9.03
C GLU A 249 0.35 1.13 -8.75
N ILE A 250 0.19 0.22 -7.79
CA ILE A 250 -1.11 -0.14 -7.21
C ILE A 250 -1.05 0.20 -5.72
N TYR A 251 -2.00 1.02 -5.29
CA TYR A 251 -2.21 1.32 -3.89
C TYR A 251 -3.24 0.36 -3.32
N GLN A 252 -2.73 -0.71 -2.72
CA GLN A 252 -3.55 -1.73 -2.09
C GLN A 252 -3.18 -1.85 -0.61
N ALA A 253 -4.20 -1.90 0.22
CA ALA A 253 -4.11 -2.18 1.64
C ALA A 253 -4.96 -3.40 1.99
N SER A 254 -4.80 -3.93 3.19
CA SER A 254 -5.67 -5.00 3.71
C SER A 254 -7.12 -4.54 3.81
N GLU A 255 -7.31 -3.26 4.03
CA GLU A 255 -8.58 -2.57 4.14
C GLU A 255 -9.33 -2.46 2.80
N GLY A 256 -8.60 -2.51 1.68
CA GLY A 256 -9.21 -2.47 0.36
C GLY A 256 -8.26 -2.16 -0.78
N GLN A 257 -8.79 -2.22 -2.00
CA GLN A 257 -8.10 -1.82 -3.23
C GLN A 257 -8.26 -0.31 -3.44
N ILE A 258 -7.39 0.46 -2.77
CA ILE A 258 -7.55 1.90 -2.62
C ILE A 258 -7.38 2.63 -3.96
N GLY A 259 -6.32 2.31 -4.71
CA GLY A 259 -6.02 3.02 -5.93
C GLY A 259 -5.22 2.23 -6.94
N SER A 260 -5.21 2.73 -8.17
CA SER A 260 -4.51 2.12 -9.30
C SER A 260 -4.06 3.17 -10.30
N THR A 261 -2.88 2.96 -10.87
CA THR A 261 -2.32 3.85 -11.88
C THR A 261 -3.01 3.69 -13.23
N CYS A 262 -3.44 4.78 -13.83
CA CYS A 262 -3.99 4.78 -15.19
C CYS A 262 -2.87 4.72 -16.25
N ARG A 263 -3.28 4.60 -17.53
CA ARG A 263 -2.35 4.56 -18.67
C ARG A 263 -1.43 5.80 -18.83
N HIS A 264 -1.70 6.87 -18.11
CA HIS A 264 -0.89 8.10 -18.11
C HIS A 264 0.01 8.21 -16.88
N GLY A 265 0.15 7.13 -16.10
CA GLY A 265 1.00 7.12 -14.91
C GLY A 265 0.39 7.81 -13.67
N THR A 266 -0.87 8.24 -13.73
CA THR A 266 -1.54 8.90 -12.60
C THR A 266 -2.26 7.87 -11.74
N LEU A 267 -2.02 7.91 -10.42
CA LEU A 267 -2.72 7.08 -9.45
C LEU A 267 -4.12 7.64 -9.19
N HIS A 268 -5.15 6.82 -9.38
CA HIS A 268 -6.55 7.15 -9.10
C HIS A 268 -7.08 6.33 -7.94
N ILE A 269 -7.93 6.94 -7.12
CA ILE A 269 -8.72 6.22 -6.11
C ILE A 269 -9.75 5.34 -6.84
N ASN A 270 -9.90 4.10 -6.41
CA ASN A 270 -10.90 3.16 -6.95
C ASN A 270 -12.29 3.44 -6.35
N GLU A 271 -12.89 4.58 -6.65
CA GLU A 271 -14.09 5.10 -6.00
C GLU A 271 -15.35 4.26 -6.20
N ASP A 272 -15.32 3.29 -7.08
CA ASP A 272 -16.38 2.28 -7.24
C ASP A 272 -16.18 1.01 -6.39
N LEU A 273 -15.03 0.90 -5.72
CA LEU A 273 -14.69 -0.22 -4.83
C LEU A 273 -14.56 0.23 -3.38
N VAL A 274 -14.13 1.47 -3.17
CA VAL A 274 -13.95 2.08 -1.84
C VAL A 274 -14.56 3.48 -1.83
N TYR A 275 -15.06 3.88 -0.66
CA TYR A 275 -15.36 5.27 -0.38
C TYR A 275 -14.26 5.83 0.53
N VAL A 276 -13.56 6.86 0.05
CA VAL A 276 -12.43 7.47 0.75
C VAL A 276 -12.79 8.89 1.14
N GLU A 277 -12.67 9.19 2.43
CA GLU A 277 -12.74 10.53 2.98
C GLU A 277 -11.31 10.99 3.27
N LEU A 278 -10.92 12.11 2.70
CA LEU A 278 -9.63 12.76 2.95
C LEU A 278 -9.91 14.00 3.80
N LEU A 279 -9.29 14.08 4.97
CA LEU A 279 -9.57 15.11 5.96
C LEU A 279 -8.26 15.81 6.38
N ASP A 280 -8.35 17.08 6.74
CA ASP A 280 -7.27 17.80 7.40
C ASP A 280 -7.21 17.47 8.92
N GLU A 281 -6.32 18.11 9.66
CA GLU A 281 -6.19 17.93 11.12
C GLU A 281 -7.47 18.27 11.88
N ALA A 282 -8.23 19.25 11.40
CA ALA A 282 -9.49 19.70 12.00
C ALA A 282 -10.66 18.78 11.64
N GLY A 283 -10.45 17.78 10.76
CA GLY A 283 -11.51 16.90 10.27
C GLY A 283 -12.33 17.49 9.12
N THR A 284 -11.85 18.56 8.50
CA THR A 284 -12.50 19.19 7.33
C THR A 284 -12.14 18.42 6.06
N PRO A 285 -13.10 18.18 5.13
CA PRO A 285 -12.79 17.51 3.87
C PRO A 285 -11.74 18.27 3.03
N VAL A 286 -10.74 17.52 2.55
CA VAL A 286 -9.72 17.99 1.61
C VAL A 286 -10.22 17.71 0.19
N ASP A 287 -10.50 18.76 -0.56
CA ASP A 287 -11.03 18.72 -1.93
C ASP A 287 -10.15 19.44 -2.96
N ARG A 288 -9.12 20.18 -2.51
CA ARG A 288 -8.24 20.97 -3.38
C ARG A 288 -6.98 20.19 -3.74
N PRO A 289 -6.64 20.08 -5.04
CA PRO A 289 -5.37 19.50 -5.48
C PRO A 289 -4.15 20.21 -4.84
N GLY A 290 -3.13 19.42 -4.49
CA GLY A 290 -1.93 19.90 -3.81
C GLY A 290 -2.11 20.14 -2.32
N THR A 291 -3.25 19.71 -1.75
CA THR A 291 -3.47 19.75 -0.30
C THR A 291 -3.26 18.36 0.29
N VAL A 292 -2.47 18.31 1.36
CA VAL A 292 -2.19 17.08 2.08
C VAL A 292 -3.34 16.78 3.05
N ALA A 293 -3.93 15.59 2.88
CA ALA A 293 -4.86 15.06 3.87
C ALA A 293 -4.06 14.42 5.03
N GLN A 294 -4.37 14.86 6.24
CA GLN A 294 -3.76 14.37 7.48
C GLN A 294 -4.43 13.10 7.99
N LYS A 295 -5.68 12.90 7.60
CA LYS A 295 -6.46 11.70 7.93
C LYS A 295 -7.11 11.16 6.66
N MET A 296 -7.05 9.84 6.54
CA MET A 296 -7.73 9.11 5.48
C MET A 296 -8.66 8.09 6.11
N LEU A 297 -9.96 8.21 5.82
CA LEU A 297 -10.94 7.21 6.22
C LEU A 297 -11.33 6.37 5.02
N VAL A 298 -11.37 5.06 5.21
CA VAL A 298 -11.74 4.11 4.15
C VAL A 298 -12.98 3.34 4.54
N THR A 299 -13.94 3.31 3.62
CA THR A 299 -15.07 2.38 3.68
C THR A 299 -14.97 1.41 2.50
N ASN A 300 -14.82 0.13 2.79
CA ASN A 300 -14.76 -0.91 1.76
C ASN A 300 -16.17 -1.24 1.27
N LEU A 301 -16.49 -0.86 0.03
CA LEU A 301 -17.84 -1.00 -0.53
C LEU A 301 -18.19 -2.43 -0.97
N ILE A 302 -17.20 -3.33 -1.01
CA ILE A 302 -17.38 -4.66 -1.60
C ILE A 302 -17.24 -5.81 -0.61
N ASN A 303 -16.45 -5.67 0.45
CA ASN A 303 -16.32 -6.70 1.48
C ASN A 303 -17.51 -6.66 2.44
N ARG A 304 -18.26 -7.76 2.51
CA ARG A 304 -19.47 -7.90 3.33
C ARG A 304 -19.24 -8.77 4.57
N VAL A 305 -18.12 -9.50 4.64
CA VAL A 305 -17.80 -10.42 5.74
C VAL A 305 -17.16 -9.69 6.91
N GLN A 306 -16.16 -8.89 6.64
CA GLN A 306 -15.56 -7.97 7.60
C GLN A 306 -15.83 -6.54 7.10
N PRO A 307 -16.97 -5.94 7.48
CA PRO A 307 -17.29 -4.58 7.06
C PRO A 307 -16.25 -3.61 7.62
N ILE A 308 -15.56 -2.92 6.74
CA ILE A 308 -14.67 -1.81 7.08
C ILE A 308 -15.42 -0.53 6.73
N ILE A 309 -15.86 0.20 7.76
CA ILE A 309 -16.68 1.39 7.61
C ILE A 309 -16.03 2.55 8.35
N ARG A 310 -15.68 3.61 7.62
CA ARG A 310 -14.99 4.79 8.13
C ARG A 310 -13.77 4.44 8.98
N TYR A 311 -12.98 3.50 8.47
CA TYR A 311 -11.77 3.03 9.11
C TYR A 311 -10.64 4.02 8.90
N GLU A 312 -9.99 4.41 9.99
CA GLU A 312 -8.89 5.35 10.02
C GLU A 312 -7.60 4.68 9.56
N MET A 313 -7.09 5.11 8.42
CA MET A 313 -5.77 4.73 7.89
C MET A 313 -4.75 5.81 8.25
N ASN A 314 -3.53 5.36 8.54
CA ASN A 314 -2.42 6.26 8.91
C ASN A 314 -1.65 6.80 7.68
N ASP A 315 -2.19 6.63 6.48
CA ASP A 315 -1.51 7.09 5.27
C ASP A 315 -1.81 8.57 5.00
N LEU A 316 -0.76 9.33 4.73
CA LEU A 316 -0.83 10.75 4.37
C LEU A 316 -0.90 10.86 2.84
N ILE A 317 -1.92 11.56 2.36
CA ILE A 317 -2.24 11.64 0.94
C ILE A 317 -2.18 13.09 0.45
N ASP A 318 -1.36 13.33 -0.56
CA ASP A 318 -1.45 14.55 -1.35
C ASP A 318 -2.47 14.35 -2.47
N LEU A 319 -3.55 15.14 -2.44
CA LEU A 319 -4.63 15.05 -3.42
C LEU A 319 -4.17 15.59 -4.77
N GLY A 320 -4.35 14.78 -5.81
CA GLY A 320 -3.97 15.14 -7.18
C GLY A 320 -5.04 15.96 -7.91
N GLY A 321 -4.63 16.58 -9.01
CA GLY A 321 -5.51 17.30 -9.92
C GLY A 321 -6.14 16.41 -10.99
N PRO A 322 -6.95 16.98 -11.89
CA PRO A 322 -7.57 16.24 -13.00
C PRO A 322 -6.54 15.54 -13.88
N CYS A 323 -6.83 14.31 -14.26
CA CYS A 323 -5.95 13.50 -15.11
C CYS A 323 -6.31 13.58 -16.59
N ARG A 324 -5.27 13.58 -17.45
CA ARG A 324 -5.42 13.52 -18.92
C ARG A 324 -6.11 12.26 -19.43
N CYS A 325 -6.27 11.22 -18.59
CA CYS A 325 -7.02 10.02 -18.96
C CYS A 325 -8.53 10.25 -19.14
N GLY A 326 -9.04 11.37 -18.65
CA GLY A 326 -10.45 11.78 -18.73
C GLY A 326 -11.35 11.17 -17.64
N SER A 327 -10.84 10.27 -16.80
CA SER A 327 -11.60 9.71 -15.67
C SER A 327 -11.94 10.80 -14.66
N ARG A 328 -13.12 10.70 -14.08
CA ARG A 328 -13.59 11.57 -12.97
C ARG A 328 -13.26 11.00 -11.58
N PHE A 329 -12.66 9.82 -11.51
CA PHE A 329 -12.16 9.27 -10.27
C PHE A 329 -11.04 10.17 -9.74
N ARG A 330 -11.11 10.55 -8.46
CA ARG A 330 -10.10 11.41 -7.83
C ARG A 330 -8.70 10.81 -7.98
N THR A 331 -7.71 11.66 -8.00
CA THR A 331 -6.32 11.27 -8.16
C THR A 331 -5.54 11.48 -6.87
N ILE A 332 -4.50 10.71 -6.70
CA ILE A 332 -3.48 10.87 -5.67
C ILE A 332 -2.23 11.38 -6.39
N ALA A 333 -1.75 12.54 -6.01
CA ALA A 333 -0.49 13.08 -6.50
C ALA A 333 0.67 12.31 -5.89
N LYS A 334 0.58 12.04 -4.58
CA LYS A 334 1.61 11.33 -3.82
C LYS A 334 1.05 10.68 -2.57
N VAL A 335 1.55 9.49 -2.25
CA VAL A 335 1.45 8.90 -0.91
C VAL A 335 2.72 9.30 -0.18
N LEU A 336 2.60 10.14 0.86
CA LEU A 336 3.73 10.74 1.56
C LEU A 336 4.35 9.81 2.60
N GLY A 337 3.68 8.73 2.92
CA GLY A 337 4.05 7.79 3.98
C GLY A 337 2.94 7.67 5.02
N ARG A 338 3.31 7.18 6.18
CA ARG A 338 2.38 7.04 7.30
C ARG A 338 2.56 8.16 8.30
N GLN A 339 1.49 8.56 8.94
CA GLN A 339 1.51 9.56 10.01
C GLN A 339 2.46 9.15 11.14
N ASP A 340 2.48 7.86 11.50
CA ASP A 340 3.39 7.30 12.51
C ASP A 340 4.88 7.42 12.14
N ASP A 341 5.19 7.64 10.88
CA ASP A 341 6.55 7.75 10.35
C ASP A 341 6.98 9.22 10.17
N VAL A 342 6.09 10.20 10.46
CA VAL A 342 6.43 11.63 10.44
C VAL A 342 7.33 11.96 11.61
N PHE A 343 8.49 12.54 11.33
CA PHE A 343 9.41 12.99 12.34
C PHE A 343 8.97 14.33 12.90
N GLU A 344 8.98 14.47 14.20
CA GLU A 344 8.64 15.69 14.89
C GLU A 344 9.90 16.33 15.46
N PHE A 345 10.16 17.56 15.04
CA PHE A 345 11.26 18.36 15.51
C PHE A 345 10.73 19.59 16.23
N ARG A 346 11.64 20.30 16.89
CA ARG A 346 11.40 21.65 17.41
C ARG A 346 12.36 22.61 16.76
N THR A 347 11.82 23.72 16.30
CA THR A 347 12.62 24.86 15.82
C THR A 347 13.24 25.62 16.99
N ASP A 348 14.16 26.54 16.71
CA ASP A 348 14.87 27.34 17.71
C ASP A 348 13.93 28.14 18.64
N ASP A 349 12.76 28.52 18.14
CA ASP A 349 11.72 29.20 18.92
C ASP A 349 10.81 28.23 19.69
N GLY A 350 11.11 26.91 19.65
CA GLY A 350 10.34 25.86 20.33
C GLY A 350 9.08 25.41 19.59
N THR A 351 8.80 25.96 18.40
CA THR A 351 7.62 25.58 17.61
C THR A 351 7.74 24.15 17.10
N PRO A 352 6.72 23.28 17.27
CA PRO A 352 6.73 21.95 16.68
C PRO A 352 6.78 22.00 15.15
N ARG A 353 7.71 21.26 14.54
CA ARG A 353 7.90 21.19 13.10
C ARG A 353 7.88 19.74 12.61
N PRO A 354 6.81 19.27 11.98
CA PRO A 354 6.78 17.97 11.37
C PRO A 354 7.62 17.95 10.08
N VAL A 355 8.39 16.86 9.89
CA VAL A 355 9.11 16.58 8.64
C VAL A 355 8.68 15.22 8.14
N PHE A 356 8.12 15.21 6.94
CA PHE A 356 7.52 14.00 6.36
C PHE A 356 8.59 13.04 5.81
N PRO A 357 8.35 11.73 5.86
CA PRO A 357 9.28 10.70 5.38
C PRO A 357 9.76 10.91 3.95
N ASP A 358 8.88 11.38 3.07
CA ASP A 358 9.21 11.63 1.66
C ASP A 358 10.17 12.81 1.47
N VAL A 359 10.11 13.80 2.35
CA VAL A 359 11.00 14.94 2.34
C VAL A 359 12.41 14.49 2.71
N ILE A 360 12.54 13.74 3.84
CA ILE A 360 13.84 13.22 4.30
C ILE A 360 14.39 12.22 3.26
N SER A 361 13.54 11.35 2.73
CA SER A 361 13.91 10.42 1.66
C SER A 361 14.52 11.15 0.46
N ARG A 362 13.91 12.26 0.05
CA ARG A 362 14.41 13.08 -1.05
C ARG A 362 15.76 13.70 -0.75
N TRP A 363 15.96 14.24 0.45
CA TRP A 363 17.26 14.78 0.85
C TRP A 363 18.36 13.74 0.75
N ILE A 364 18.10 12.52 1.25
CA ILE A 364 19.05 11.40 1.22
C ILE A 364 19.32 10.97 -0.23
N THR A 365 18.28 10.69 -1.00
CA THR A 365 18.42 10.13 -2.35
C THR A 365 19.01 11.10 -3.37
N THR A 366 18.87 12.41 -3.13
CA THR A 366 19.47 13.45 -3.97
C THR A 366 20.87 13.88 -3.53
N ALA A 367 21.29 13.52 -2.30
CA ALA A 367 22.65 13.79 -1.82
C ALA A 367 23.69 12.98 -2.60
N SER A 368 23.38 11.74 -2.94
CA SER A 368 24.24 10.89 -3.77
C SER A 368 23.43 9.90 -4.60
N TYR A 369 23.79 9.76 -5.87
CA TYR A 369 23.21 8.72 -6.75
C TYR A 369 23.74 7.31 -6.45
N ALA A 370 24.76 7.20 -5.63
CA ALA A 370 25.39 5.94 -5.25
C ALA A 370 24.77 5.30 -3.99
N ILE A 371 23.56 5.66 -3.65
CA ILE A 371 22.82 5.06 -2.53
C ILE A 371 21.95 3.93 -3.06
N ARG A 372 22.18 2.72 -2.53
CA ARG A 372 21.38 1.53 -2.81
C ARG A 372 20.13 1.45 -1.94
N GLU A 373 20.30 1.64 -0.63
CA GLU A 373 19.21 1.60 0.35
C GLU A 373 19.57 2.47 1.56
N PHE A 374 18.55 2.85 2.35
CA PHE A 374 18.76 3.60 3.58
C PHE A 374 17.67 3.31 4.62
N ARG A 375 17.97 3.62 5.88
CA ARG A 375 17.04 3.60 6.99
C ARG A 375 17.29 4.81 7.88
N VAL A 376 16.23 5.44 8.36
CA VAL A 376 16.26 6.63 9.20
C VAL A 376 15.52 6.35 10.49
N VAL A 377 16.14 6.68 11.61
CA VAL A 377 15.56 6.50 12.94
C VAL A 377 15.63 7.84 13.67
N GLN A 378 14.47 8.34 14.10
CA GLN A 378 14.42 9.44 15.05
C GLN A 378 14.40 8.86 16.47
N ASN A 379 15.36 9.24 17.29
CA ASN A 379 15.42 8.82 18.69
C ASN A 379 14.43 9.62 19.56
N ALA A 380 14.38 9.31 20.84
CA ALA A 380 13.46 9.94 21.79
C ALA A 380 13.79 11.43 22.04
N GLU A 381 15.03 11.83 21.84
CA GLU A 381 15.54 13.20 21.96
C GLU A 381 15.28 14.03 20.71
N GLY A 382 14.83 13.38 19.62
CA GLY A 382 14.55 14.01 18.33
C GLY A 382 15.72 13.99 17.35
N ASP A 383 16.88 13.45 17.74
CA ASP A 383 18.03 13.31 16.85
C ASP A 383 17.80 12.22 15.78
N VAL A 384 18.53 12.29 14.70
CA VAL A 384 18.31 11.47 13.53
C VAL A 384 19.52 10.59 13.23
N ASP A 385 19.31 9.29 13.30
CA ASP A 385 20.25 8.27 12.84
C ASP A 385 19.91 7.84 11.43
N VAL A 386 20.84 7.98 10.50
CA VAL A 386 20.71 7.55 9.10
C VAL A 386 21.69 6.43 8.82
N LEU A 387 21.20 5.24 8.52
CA LEU A 387 22.00 4.14 8.00
C LEU A 387 21.83 4.12 6.48
N VAL A 388 22.96 4.24 5.77
CA VAL A 388 22.99 4.25 4.30
C VAL A 388 23.76 3.04 3.82
N GLU A 389 23.21 2.33 2.85
CA GLU A 389 23.88 1.27 2.12
C GLU A 389 24.31 1.81 0.75
N PRO A 390 25.62 2.06 0.54
CA PRO A 390 26.14 2.51 -0.74
C PRO A 390 26.08 1.40 -1.79
N GLU A 391 26.13 1.78 -3.07
CA GLU A 391 26.41 0.84 -4.17
C GLU A 391 27.80 0.22 -3.99
N ALA A 392 27.97 -1.03 -4.44
CA ALA A 392 29.16 -1.84 -4.18
C ALA A 392 30.51 -1.22 -4.63
N GLN A 393 30.47 -0.30 -5.59
CA GLN A 393 31.67 0.37 -6.14
C GLN A 393 31.78 1.84 -5.68
N ALA A 394 30.92 2.30 -4.80
CA ALA A 394 30.90 3.67 -4.33
C ALA A 394 31.89 3.90 -3.19
N ASP A 395 32.45 5.10 -3.13
CA ASP A 395 33.17 5.58 -1.98
C ASP A 395 32.18 5.81 -0.81
N ALA A 396 32.22 4.92 0.17
CA ALA A 396 31.30 4.95 1.29
C ALA A 396 31.45 6.22 2.16
N ASP A 397 32.68 6.73 2.33
CA ASP A 397 32.92 7.94 3.11
C ASP A 397 32.39 9.18 2.39
N ALA A 398 32.57 9.26 1.08
CA ALA A 398 32.01 10.34 0.28
C ALA A 398 30.46 10.31 0.31
N VAL A 399 29.85 9.14 0.20
CA VAL A 399 28.39 8.98 0.30
C VAL A 399 27.89 9.40 1.69
N ARG A 400 28.57 8.94 2.76
CA ARG A 400 28.23 9.28 4.15
C ARG A 400 28.25 10.81 4.34
N GLN A 401 29.34 11.43 3.96
CA GLN A 401 29.53 12.87 4.14
C GLN A 401 28.48 13.67 3.36
N ALA A 402 28.23 13.31 2.09
CA ALA A 402 27.23 14.00 1.26
C ALA A 402 25.82 13.91 1.87
N VAL A 403 25.44 12.75 2.44
CA VAL A 403 24.14 12.58 3.08
C VAL A 403 24.04 13.39 4.38
N GLU A 404 25.11 13.35 5.20
CA GLU A 404 25.18 14.08 6.46
C GLU A 404 25.05 15.59 6.24
N GLU A 405 25.87 16.17 5.36
CA GLU A 405 25.85 17.58 5.00
C GLU A 405 24.48 18.00 4.44
N ARG A 406 23.91 17.16 3.56
CA ARG A 406 22.62 17.48 2.94
C ARG A 406 21.49 17.48 3.97
N VAL A 407 21.34 16.42 4.76
CA VAL A 407 20.25 16.31 5.74
C VAL A 407 20.38 17.40 6.80
N GLN A 408 21.61 17.66 7.28
CA GLN A 408 21.85 18.67 8.30
C GLN A 408 21.57 20.09 7.79
N SER A 409 21.99 20.39 6.55
CA SER A 409 21.72 21.69 5.91
C SER A 409 20.22 21.92 5.70
N GLU A 410 19.47 20.91 5.29
CA GLU A 410 18.04 21.02 5.07
C GLU A 410 17.24 21.17 6.39
N LEU A 411 17.65 20.47 7.44
CA LEU A 411 17.08 20.64 8.77
C LEU A 411 17.38 22.06 9.30
N ALA A 412 18.62 22.52 9.16
CA ALA A 412 19.02 23.87 9.58
C ALA A 412 18.24 24.96 8.84
N ALA A 413 17.96 24.76 7.54
CA ALA A 413 17.11 25.68 6.75
C ALA A 413 15.66 25.76 7.27
N LEU A 414 15.22 24.75 8.01
CA LEU A 414 13.92 24.71 8.70
C LEU A 414 13.99 25.25 10.14
N GLY A 415 15.16 25.72 10.61
CA GLY A 415 15.40 26.12 12.01
C GLY A 415 15.50 24.95 12.98
N ILE A 416 15.94 23.79 12.50
CA ILE A 416 16.06 22.55 13.27
C ILE A 416 17.54 22.20 13.41
N HIS A 417 18.04 22.09 14.65
CA HIS A 417 19.47 21.84 14.94
C HIS A 417 19.72 20.51 15.66
N ASN A 418 18.81 19.56 15.51
CA ASN A 418 19.01 18.21 16.03
C ASN A 418 20.24 17.54 15.39
N VAL A 419 20.89 16.67 16.13
CA VAL A 419 22.05 15.92 15.64
C VAL A 419 21.64 14.96 14.55
N VAL A 420 22.41 14.96 13.47
CA VAL A 420 22.28 13.97 12.38
C VAL A 420 23.51 13.09 12.41
N LEU A 421 23.34 11.80 12.63
CA LEU A 421 24.42 10.81 12.60
C LEU A 421 24.22 9.91 11.38
N VAL A 422 25.16 9.95 10.44
CA VAL A 422 25.12 9.09 9.24
C VAL A 422 26.16 8.00 9.35
N ARG A 423 25.74 6.76 9.11
CA ARG A 423 26.61 5.57 9.07
C ARG A 423 26.43 4.84 7.75
N CYS A 424 27.51 4.33 7.20
CA CYS A 424 27.47 3.44 6.06
C CYS A 424 27.54 1.98 6.50
N GLY A 425 26.69 1.14 5.90
CA GLY A 425 26.61 -0.28 6.17
C GLY A 425 25.41 -0.91 5.50
N ALA A 426 25.34 -2.24 5.52
CA ALA A 426 24.17 -2.94 5.01
C ALA A 426 22.93 -2.57 5.82
N VAL A 427 21.88 -2.15 5.13
CA VAL A 427 20.59 -1.92 5.78
C VAL A 427 19.99 -3.28 6.11
N PRO A 428 19.81 -3.60 7.42
CA PRO A 428 19.32 -4.92 7.80
C PRO A 428 17.89 -5.09 7.31
N LEU A 429 17.69 -6.09 6.47
CA LEU A 429 16.35 -6.55 6.18
C LEU A 429 15.79 -7.19 7.46
N PRO A 430 14.50 -6.99 7.78
CA PRO A 430 13.89 -7.67 8.90
C PRO A 430 14.16 -9.19 8.83
N PRO A 431 14.34 -9.90 9.97
CA PRO A 431 14.74 -11.31 9.99
C PRO A 431 13.84 -12.21 9.16
N ASP A 432 12.57 -11.87 9.07
CA ASP A 432 11.54 -12.53 8.26
C ASP A 432 11.37 -11.89 6.88
N ARG A 433 12.32 -11.04 6.43
CA ARG A 433 12.22 -10.18 5.26
C ARG A 433 10.86 -9.45 5.19
N ALA A 434 10.36 -9.04 6.34
CA ALA A 434 9.21 -8.18 6.46
C ALA A 434 9.40 -6.91 5.61
N LYS A 435 8.31 -6.21 5.37
CA LYS A 435 8.34 -4.90 4.71
C LYS A 435 9.41 -4.03 5.36
N LEU A 436 10.38 -3.56 4.58
CA LEU A 436 11.41 -2.67 5.08
C LEU A 436 10.74 -1.37 5.57
N ARG A 437 10.89 -1.10 6.86
CA ARG A 437 10.48 0.16 7.45
C ARG A 437 11.67 1.11 7.42
N ARG A 438 11.69 2.02 6.45
CA ARG A 438 12.78 2.99 6.28
C ARG A 438 12.80 4.05 7.35
N PHE A 439 11.63 4.47 7.80
CA PHE A 439 11.47 5.51 8.81
C PHE A 439 10.97 4.88 10.09
N VAL A 440 11.63 5.18 11.19
CA VAL A 440 11.28 4.66 12.52
C VAL A 440 11.39 5.79 13.52
N LYS A 441 10.30 6.06 14.24
CA LYS A 441 10.28 6.97 15.38
C LYS A 441 10.34 6.15 16.66
N GLN A 442 11.36 6.37 17.48
CA GLN A 442 11.44 5.74 18.80
C GLN A 442 10.61 6.58 19.77
N ARG A 443 9.67 5.93 20.45
CA ARG A 443 8.94 6.59 21.54
C ARG A 443 9.83 6.64 22.77
N PRO A 444 9.74 7.71 23.61
CA PRO A 444 10.34 7.68 24.94
C PRO A 444 9.89 6.40 25.66
N ARG A 445 10.83 5.72 26.33
CA ARG A 445 10.45 4.61 27.21
C ARG A 445 9.55 5.20 28.28
N GLU A 446 8.29 4.77 28.34
CA GLU A 446 7.48 5.02 29.52
C GLU A 446 8.26 4.42 30.70
N THR A 447 8.76 5.28 31.55
CA THR A 447 9.31 4.89 32.84
C THR A 447 8.17 4.28 33.64
N ALA A 448 8.25 2.96 33.84
CA ALA A 448 7.32 2.19 34.66
C ALA A 448 7.35 2.66 36.13
#